data_10ec689b6ce136c3afcdba71cf95a7e0
#
_entry.id   10ec689b6ce136c3afcdba71cf95a7e0
#
_cell.length_a   1.000
_cell.length_b   1.000
_cell.length_c   1.000
_cell.angle_alpha   90.00
_cell.angle_beta   90.00
_cell.angle_gamma   90.00
#
_symmetry.space_group_name_H-M   'P 1'
#
loop_
_entity.id
_entity.type
_entity.pdbx_description
1 polymer ?
#
loop_
_entity_poly.entity_id
_entity_poly.type
_entity_poly.pdbx_seq_one_letter_code
_entity_poly.pdbx_strand_id
1 'polypeptide(L)'
;MKRWIAIGLLLLVSVTVVVYETQASDRAFFLPAPLGGMKIVVDPGHGGMDGGASIGETVEKDITLALGKALEKELKRLGAEVVMTRSQEEDAIAEHNPKATFPTIRARKRADLQLREEMIVNTDADLFISVHVNSIPDSRWRGAQVFYHKDGHVGGAAVAKAIQGAIREHIGNTEREALAIKQVYLLKKATVPAVLVETGFLSNPDELKLLTSKDYQKQMAEAIADGIEKYVDSEMQ
;
A
#
# COMPACT_ATOMS: atom_id res chain seq x y z
N MET A 1 48.58 38.89 -31.81
CA MET A 1 48.82 37.60 -31.09
C MET A 1 48.11 37.55 -29.73
N LYS A 2 48.34 38.45 -28.77
CA LYS A 2 47.71 38.37 -27.40
C LYS A 2 46.16 38.33 -27.39
N ARG A 3 45.47 39.03 -28.29
CA ARG A 3 43.99 39.01 -28.40
C ARG A 3 43.43 37.66 -28.86
N TRP A 4 44.11 36.97 -29.78
CA TRP A 4 43.66 35.65 -30.26
C TRP A 4 43.92 34.56 -29.24
N ILE A 5 44.96 34.68 -28.41
CA ILE A 5 45.24 33.78 -27.28
C ILE A 5 44.16 33.92 -26.21
N ALA A 6 43.74 35.14 -25.89
CA ALA A 6 42.66 35.39 -24.92
C ALA A 6 41.30 34.81 -25.36
N ILE A 7 40.97 34.93 -26.65
CA ILE A 7 39.75 34.38 -27.24
C ILE A 7 39.80 32.83 -27.22
N GLY A 8 40.94 32.24 -27.54
CA GLY A 8 41.12 30.77 -27.47
C GLY A 8 41.00 30.23 -26.06
N LEU A 9 41.51 30.94 -25.04
CA LEU A 9 41.38 30.54 -23.63
C LEU A 9 39.92 30.65 -23.14
N LEU A 10 39.20 31.72 -23.56
CA LEU A 10 37.78 31.89 -23.20
C LEU A 10 36.91 30.81 -23.82
N LEU A 11 37.17 30.42 -25.09
CA LEU A 11 36.46 29.30 -25.73
C LEU A 11 36.78 27.95 -25.08
N LEU A 12 38.04 27.73 -24.66
CA LEU A 12 38.43 26.50 -23.97
C LEU A 12 37.74 26.38 -22.60
N VAL A 13 37.66 27.48 -21.86
CA VAL A 13 36.95 27.55 -20.56
C VAL A 13 35.45 27.32 -20.73
N SER A 14 34.83 27.94 -21.75
CA SER A 14 33.39 27.73 -22.00
C SER A 14 33.08 26.30 -22.43
N VAL A 15 33.91 25.68 -23.26
CA VAL A 15 33.73 24.26 -23.64
C VAL A 15 33.94 23.35 -22.45
N THR A 16 34.92 23.57 -21.57
CA THR A 16 35.12 22.78 -20.36
C THR A 16 33.99 22.94 -19.37
N VAL A 17 33.41 24.12 -19.20
CA VAL A 17 32.24 24.35 -18.35
C VAL A 17 31.02 23.62 -18.92
N VAL A 18 30.74 23.72 -20.22
CA VAL A 18 29.63 23.01 -20.86
C VAL A 18 29.79 21.50 -20.77
N VAL A 19 30.99 20.96 -21.00
CA VAL A 19 31.27 19.52 -20.86
C VAL A 19 31.14 19.08 -19.39
N TYR A 20 31.56 19.90 -18.44
CA TYR A 20 31.39 19.60 -17.02
C TYR A 20 29.94 19.62 -16.59
N GLU A 21 29.13 20.57 -17.06
CA GLU A 21 27.70 20.66 -16.79
C GLU A 21 26.92 19.51 -17.46
N THR A 22 27.27 19.12 -18.69
CA THR A 22 26.64 17.97 -19.34
C THR A 22 27.02 16.65 -18.65
N GLN A 23 28.27 16.45 -18.23
CA GLN A 23 28.66 15.27 -17.44
C GLN A 23 28.11 15.29 -16.01
N ALA A 24 27.87 16.46 -15.42
CA ALA A 24 27.21 16.58 -14.11
C ALA A 24 25.69 16.32 -14.21
N SER A 25 25.06 16.67 -15.34
CA SER A 25 23.63 16.35 -15.56
C SER A 25 23.41 14.87 -15.91
N ASP A 26 24.38 14.19 -16.57
CA ASP A 26 24.35 12.75 -16.82
C ASP A 26 24.69 11.91 -15.56
N ARG A 27 25.25 12.54 -14.54
CA ARG A 27 25.27 12.06 -13.16
C ARG A 27 24.05 12.57 -12.39
N ALA A 28 22.87 12.53 -12.99
CA ALA A 28 21.67 12.44 -12.17
C ALA A 28 21.94 11.27 -11.22
N PHE A 29 22.15 11.58 -9.95
CA PHE A 29 22.29 10.59 -8.89
C PHE A 29 21.00 9.78 -8.99
N PHE A 30 21.07 8.62 -9.63
CA PHE A 30 20.06 7.59 -9.53
C PHE A 30 20.15 7.11 -8.08
N LEU A 31 19.55 7.87 -7.17
CA LEU A 31 19.19 7.30 -5.89
C LEU A 31 18.26 6.13 -6.25
N PRO A 32 18.59 4.91 -5.84
CA PRO A 32 17.68 3.81 -6.08
C PRO A 32 16.31 4.21 -5.52
N ALA A 33 15.25 3.93 -6.27
CA ALA A 33 13.91 4.23 -5.80
C ALA A 33 13.71 3.54 -4.43
N PRO A 34 13.11 4.21 -3.44
CA PRO A 34 13.04 3.71 -2.05
C PRO A 34 12.56 2.26 -1.91
N LEU A 35 11.59 1.86 -2.74
CA LEU A 35 11.05 0.50 -2.78
C LEU A 35 11.45 -0.24 -4.08
N GLY A 36 12.54 0.20 -4.73
CA GLY A 36 13.02 -0.40 -5.97
C GLY A 36 13.42 -1.87 -5.76
N GLY A 37 12.86 -2.74 -6.60
CA GLY A 37 13.08 -4.19 -6.51
C GLY A 37 12.13 -4.93 -5.58
N MET A 38 11.33 -4.24 -4.76
CA MET A 38 10.29 -4.89 -3.96
C MET A 38 9.05 -5.24 -4.77
N LYS A 39 8.49 -6.40 -4.48
CA LYS A 39 7.19 -6.84 -4.99
C LYS A 39 6.18 -6.89 -3.84
N ILE A 40 5.12 -6.11 -3.95
CA ILE A 40 4.13 -5.94 -2.89
C ILE A 40 2.75 -6.38 -3.39
N VAL A 41 2.11 -7.30 -2.67
CA VAL A 41 0.72 -7.66 -2.92
C VAL A 41 -0.18 -6.74 -2.11
N VAL A 42 -1.04 -5.99 -2.79
CA VAL A 42 -2.08 -5.13 -2.18
C VAL A 42 -3.43 -5.81 -2.36
N ASP A 43 -4.13 -5.96 -1.26
CA ASP A 43 -5.42 -6.65 -1.18
C ASP A 43 -6.52 -5.68 -0.72
N PRO A 44 -7.28 -5.08 -1.64
CA PRO A 44 -8.50 -4.37 -1.28
C PRO A 44 -9.53 -5.36 -0.76
N GLY A 45 -9.83 -5.32 0.55
CA GLY A 45 -10.74 -6.26 1.18
C GLY A 45 -12.11 -6.32 0.51
N HIS A 46 -12.77 -7.49 0.59
CA HIS A 46 -14.10 -7.73 0.00
C HIS A 46 -14.10 -7.66 -1.54
N GLY A 47 -15.28 -7.43 -2.14
CA GLY A 47 -15.48 -7.31 -3.59
C GLY A 47 -16.69 -8.08 -4.10
N GLY A 48 -17.25 -7.68 -5.25
CA GLY A 48 -18.41 -8.32 -5.85
C GLY A 48 -19.62 -8.41 -4.92
N MET A 49 -20.07 -9.63 -4.65
CA MET A 49 -21.20 -9.89 -3.75
C MET A 49 -20.83 -9.75 -2.26
N ASP A 50 -19.56 -9.75 -1.91
CA ASP A 50 -19.09 -9.46 -0.55
C ASP A 50 -18.86 -7.98 -0.38
N GLY A 51 -19.86 -7.27 0.10
CA GLY A 51 -19.77 -5.83 0.33
C GLY A 51 -18.89 -5.45 1.53
N GLY A 52 -18.66 -6.36 2.47
CA GLY A 52 -18.14 -6.00 3.80
C GLY A 52 -19.19 -5.29 4.65
N ALA A 53 -18.74 -4.34 5.48
CA ALA A 53 -19.64 -3.49 6.24
C ALA A 53 -20.36 -2.45 5.35
N SER A 54 -21.51 -1.96 5.80
CA SER A 54 -22.24 -0.91 5.10
C SER A 54 -22.96 0.04 6.06
N ILE A 55 -23.01 1.33 5.71
CA ILE A 55 -23.79 2.36 6.39
C ILE A 55 -24.52 3.19 5.34
N GLY A 56 -25.85 3.11 5.32
CA GLY A 56 -26.65 3.68 4.23
C GLY A 56 -26.26 3.07 2.88
N GLU A 57 -25.92 3.91 1.92
CA GLU A 57 -25.47 3.49 0.58
C GLU A 57 -23.95 3.26 0.51
N THR A 58 -23.20 3.62 1.55
CA THR A 58 -21.74 3.45 1.58
C THR A 58 -21.39 2.01 1.96
N VAL A 59 -20.57 1.37 1.12
CA VAL A 59 -20.18 -0.03 1.27
C VAL A 59 -18.65 -0.11 1.39
N GLU A 60 -18.16 -0.92 2.32
CA GLU A 60 -16.72 -1.08 2.60
C GLU A 60 -15.91 -1.44 1.35
N LYS A 61 -16.38 -2.36 0.52
CA LYS A 61 -15.66 -2.81 -0.69
C LYS A 61 -15.27 -1.67 -1.64
N ASP A 62 -16.09 -0.61 -1.70
CA ASP A 62 -15.86 0.52 -2.61
C ASP A 62 -14.76 1.44 -2.07
N ILE A 63 -14.74 1.61 -0.75
CA ILE A 63 -13.70 2.37 -0.05
C ILE A 63 -12.37 1.62 -0.11
N THR A 64 -12.37 0.32 0.16
CA THR A 64 -11.14 -0.49 0.13
C THR A 64 -10.53 -0.55 -1.26
N LEU A 65 -11.36 -0.61 -2.32
CA LEU A 65 -10.89 -0.52 -3.70
C LEU A 65 -10.24 0.84 -4.00
N ALA A 66 -10.88 1.93 -3.59
CA ALA A 66 -10.35 3.27 -3.81
C ALA A 66 -9.03 3.48 -3.07
N LEU A 67 -8.95 3.05 -1.81
CA LEU A 67 -7.73 3.07 -1.00
C LEU A 67 -6.63 2.19 -1.59
N GLY A 68 -6.97 0.95 -2.00
CA GLY A 68 -6.02 0.03 -2.62
C GLY A 68 -5.41 0.59 -3.91
N LYS A 69 -6.23 1.23 -4.77
CA LYS A 69 -5.75 1.91 -5.99
C LYS A 69 -4.87 3.13 -5.68
N ALA A 70 -5.19 3.88 -4.64
CA ALA A 70 -4.36 5.00 -4.19
C ALA A 70 -3.00 4.49 -3.66
N LEU A 71 -3.01 3.40 -2.90
CA LEU A 71 -1.81 2.75 -2.38
C LEU A 71 -0.96 2.14 -3.50
N GLU A 72 -1.57 1.43 -4.45
CA GLU A 72 -0.88 0.92 -5.64
C GLU A 72 -0.12 2.04 -6.36
N LYS A 73 -0.80 3.17 -6.62
CA LYS A 73 -0.19 4.32 -7.31
C LYS A 73 1.02 4.86 -6.53
N GLU A 74 0.90 4.97 -5.22
CA GLU A 74 1.96 5.51 -4.37
C GLU A 74 3.15 4.55 -4.27
N LEU A 75 2.93 3.25 -4.07
CA LEU A 75 3.98 2.24 -4.05
C LEU A 75 4.73 2.16 -5.38
N LYS A 76 4.02 2.23 -6.51
CA LYS A 76 4.65 2.29 -7.85
C LYS A 76 5.48 3.55 -8.04
N ARG A 77 5.04 4.69 -7.50
CA ARG A 77 5.82 5.94 -7.52
C ARG A 77 7.13 5.80 -6.74
N LEU A 78 7.14 5.01 -5.68
CA LEU A 78 8.32 4.69 -4.87
C LEU A 78 9.18 3.56 -5.48
N GLY A 79 8.78 2.99 -6.62
CA GLY A 79 9.55 2.03 -7.40
C GLY A 79 9.22 0.55 -7.16
N ALA A 80 8.18 0.25 -6.36
CA ALA A 80 7.76 -1.13 -6.14
C ALA A 80 7.02 -1.72 -7.35
N GLU A 81 7.16 -3.03 -7.57
CA GLU A 81 6.22 -3.83 -8.35
C GLU A 81 5.00 -4.14 -7.48
N VAL A 82 3.81 -3.82 -7.97
CA VAL A 82 2.57 -4.02 -7.20
C VAL A 82 1.64 -4.98 -7.90
N VAL A 83 1.20 -6.00 -7.18
CA VAL A 83 0.18 -6.97 -7.59
C VAL A 83 -1.07 -6.72 -6.78
N MET A 84 -2.17 -6.37 -7.45
CA MET A 84 -3.47 -6.19 -6.82
C MET A 84 -4.24 -7.50 -6.79
N THR A 85 -4.83 -7.89 -5.66
CA THR A 85 -5.70 -9.09 -5.62
C THR A 85 -6.98 -8.87 -6.38
N ARG A 86 -7.48 -7.64 -6.42
CA ARG A 86 -8.53 -7.13 -7.31
C ARG A 86 -8.30 -5.66 -7.65
N SER A 87 -8.66 -5.28 -8.85
CA SER A 87 -8.54 -3.91 -9.35
C SER A 87 -9.90 -3.31 -9.79
N GLN A 88 -10.97 -4.11 -9.75
CA GLN A 88 -12.33 -3.74 -10.12
C GLN A 88 -13.29 -3.87 -8.92
N GLU A 89 -14.56 -3.50 -9.13
CA GLU A 89 -15.62 -3.61 -8.11
C GLU A 89 -15.94 -5.06 -7.75
N GLU A 90 -15.61 -5.98 -8.65
CA GLU A 90 -15.81 -7.41 -8.50
C GLU A 90 -14.85 -8.01 -7.45
N ASP A 91 -15.10 -9.27 -7.08
CA ASP A 91 -14.17 -10.06 -6.27
C ASP A 91 -13.00 -10.61 -7.11
N ALA A 92 -11.94 -11.10 -6.48
CA ALA A 92 -10.77 -11.64 -7.17
C ALA A 92 -11.14 -12.80 -8.10
N ILE A 93 -12.12 -13.62 -7.76
CA ILE A 93 -12.60 -14.72 -8.63
C ILE A 93 -13.15 -14.18 -9.95
N ALA A 94 -13.98 -13.14 -9.93
CA ALA A 94 -14.53 -12.61 -11.16
C ALA A 94 -13.47 -12.00 -12.08
N GLU A 95 -12.42 -11.41 -11.49
CA GLU A 95 -11.32 -10.81 -12.22
C GLU A 95 -10.35 -11.85 -12.81
N HIS A 96 -9.94 -12.84 -12.01
CA HIS A 96 -8.90 -13.80 -12.40
C HIS A 96 -9.42 -15.15 -12.91
N ASN A 97 -10.66 -15.51 -12.55
CA ASN A 97 -11.32 -16.74 -13.01
C ASN A 97 -12.80 -16.53 -13.32
N PRO A 98 -13.14 -15.68 -14.29
CA PRO A 98 -14.52 -15.23 -14.58
C PRO A 98 -15.49 -16.35 -14.99
N LYS A 99 -14.98 -17.53 -15.36
CA LYS A 99 -15.79 -18.68 -15.72
C LYS A 99 -16.14 -19.58 -14.55
N ALA A 100 -15.57 -19.34 -13.38
CA ALA A 100 -15.82 -20.16 -12.19
C ALA A 100 -17.25 -19.96 -11.69
N THR A 101 -17.91 -21.08 -11.37
CA THR A 101 -19.28 -21.10 -10.83
C THR A 101 -19.27 -21.74 -9.45
N PHE A 102 -20.13 -21.26 -8.57
CA PHE A 102 -20.19 -21.73 -7.18
C PHE A 102 -21.63 -22.02 -6.77
N PRO A 103 -21.88 -23.08 -6.00
CA PRO A 103 -23.24 -23.45 -5.60
C PRO A 103 -23.85 -22.48 -4.59
N THR A 104 -23.04 -21.72 -3.86
CA THR A 104 -23.48 -20.76 -2.85
C THR A 104 -22.54 -19.56 -2.75
N ILE A 105 -23.04 -18.42 -2.25
CA ILE A 105 -22.23 -17.24 -1.95
C ILE A 105 -21.09 -17.59 -0.98
N ARG A 106 -21.36 -18.42 0.03
CA ARG A 106 -20.34 -18.86 0.99
C ARG A 106 -19.21 -19.65 0.32
N ALA A 107 -19.55 -20.53 -0.64
CA ALA A 107 -18.54 -21.28 -1.40
C ALA A 107 -17.69 -20.32 -2.26
N ARG A 108 -18.31 -19.31 -2.90
CA ARG A 108 -17.63 -18.29 -3.65
C ARG A 108 -16.67 -17.46 -2.79
N LYS A 109 -17.14 -16.93 -1.64
CA LYS A 109 -16.28 -16.17 -0.69
C LYS A 109 -15.08 -16.98 -0.23
N ARG A 110 -15.27 -18.28 0.03
CA ARG A 110 -14.18 -19.17 0.43
C ARG A 110 -13.16 -19.34 -0.71
N ALA A 111 -13.63 -19.55 -1.93
CA ALA A 111 -12.77 -19.68 -3.10
C ALA A 111 -12.03 -18.36 -3.40
N ASP A 112 -12.69 -17.21 -3.22
CA ASP A 112 -12.08 -15.91 -3.35
C ASP A 112 -10.90 -15.71 -2.37
N LEU A 113 -11.09 -16.06 -1.10
CA LEU A 113 -10.01 -16.02 -0.11
C LEU A 113 -8.87 -17.00 -0.45
N GLN A 114 -9.18 -18.20 -0.98
CA GLN A 114 -8.16 -19.15 -1.42
C GLN A 114 -7.37 -18.62 -2.62
N LEU A 115 -8.04 -17.99 -3.58
CA LEU A 115 -7.34 -17.36 -4.72
C LEU A 115 -6.42 -16.22 -4.26
N ARG A 116 -6.86 -15.38 -3.33
CA ARG A 116 -6.02 -14.33 -2.75
C ARG A 116 -4.80 -14.92 -2.01
N GLU A 117 -4.97 -16.03 -1.26
CA GLU A 117 -3.87 -16.79 -0.65
C GLU A 117 -2.89 -17.28 -1.73
N GLU A 118 -3.39 -17.89 -2.81
CA GLU A 118 -2.57 -18.34 -3.93
C GLU A 118 -1.78 -17.18 -4.56
N MET A 119 -2.39 -16.02 -4.72
CA MET A 119 -1.72 -14.83 -5.25
C MET A 119 -0.58 -14.36 -4.33
N ILE A 120 -0.77 -14.42 -3.00
CA ILE A 120 0.29 -14.07 -2.04
C ILE A 120 1.47 -15.04 -2.14
N VAL A 121 1.18 -16.34 -2.22
CA VAL A 121 2.21 -17.40 -2.17
C VAL A 121 2.96 -17.53 -3.50
N ASN A 122 2.25 -17.37 -4.64
CA ASN A 122 2.80 -17.68 -5.97
C ASN A 122 3.44 -16.47 -6.68
N THR A 123 3.36 -15.27 -6.11
CA THR A 123 3.92 -14.06 -6.74
C THR A 123 5.35 -13.76 -6.34
N ASP A 124 5.98 -14.56 -5.48
CA ASP A 124 7.28 -14.23 -4.87
C ASP A 124 7.30 -12.82 -4.29
N ALA A 125 6.23 -12.48 -3.57
CA ALA A 125 6.08 -11.16 -2.95
C ALA A 125 7.00 -11.01 -1.75
N ASP A 126 7.44 -9.77 -1.51
CA ASP A 126 8.23 -9.40 -0.33
C ASP A 126 7.33 -8.94 0.83
N LEU A 127 6.10 -8.49 0.51
CA LEU A 127 5.17 -7.91 1.48
C LEU A 127 3.72 -8.11 1.02
N PHE A 128 2.83 -8.37 1.97
CA PHE A 128 1.39 -8.41 1.77
C PHE A 128 0.67 -7.38 2.63
N ILE A 129 -0.22 -6.59 2.01
CA ILE A 129 -1.00 -5.56 2.68
C ILE A 129 -2.46 -5.69 2.31
N SER A 130 -3.30 -6.04 3.29
CA SER A 130 -4.76 -6.03 3.15
C SER A 130 -5.33 -4.72 3.70
N VAL A 131 -6.18 -4.06 2.93
CA VAL A 131 -6.80 -2.78 3.27
C VAL A 131 -8.28 -2.98 3.55
N HIS A 132 -8.72 -2.55 4.73
CA HIS A 132 -10.07 -2.71 5.24
C HIS A 132 -10.61 -1.44 5.90
N VAL A 133 -11.89 -1.44 6.24
CA VAL A 133 -12.56 -0.41 7.03
C VAL A 133 -13.33 -1.08 8.15
N ASN A 134 -13.01 -0.73 9.38
CA ASN A 134 -13.66 -1.31 10.55
C ASN A 134 -15.13 -0.84 10.67
N SER A 135 -15.96 -1.64 11.30
CA SER A 135 -17.33 -1.26 11.65
C SER A 135 -17.80 -2.02 12.87
N ILE A 136 -18.18 -1.30 13.90
CA ILE A 136 -18.75 -1.85 15.13
C ILE A 136 -20.00 -1.05 15.54
N PRO A 137 -20.94 -1.61 16.31
CA PRO A 137 -22.19 -0.93 16.65
C PRO A 137 -22.02 0.40 17.41
N ASP A 138 -20.93 0.58 18.16
CA ASP A 138 -20.66 1.79 18.90
C ASP A 138 -19.93 2.83 18.03
N SER A 139 -20.64 3.86 17.60
CA SER A 139 -20.14 4.92 16.72
C SER A 139 -19.08 5.85 17.34
N ARG A 140 -18.77 5.72 18.65
CA ARG A 140 -17.71 6.47 19.31
C ARG A 140 -16.32 5.95 18.95
N TRP A 141 -16.22 4.70 18.51
CA TRP A 141 -14.95 4.13 18.08
C TRP A 141 -14.45 4.83 16.82
N ARG A 142 -13.15 5.15 16.81
CA ARG A 142 -12.49 5.87 15.75
C ARG A 142 -11.00 5.53 15.68
N GLY A 143 -10.36 5.92 14.59
CA GLY A 143 -8.93 5.85 14.39
C GLY A 143 -8.47 4.58 13.69
N ALA A 144 -7.54 4.72 12.75
CA ALA A 144 -6.93 3.62 12.03
C ALA A 144 -6.13 2.69 12.94
N GLN A 145 -6.08 1.40 12.62
CA GLN A 145 -5.27 0.43 13.35
C GLN A 145 -4.70 -0.63 12.41
N VAL A 146 -3.43 -0.95 12.58
CA VAL A 146 -2.72 -1.97 11.81
C VAL A 146 -2.64 -3.26 12.63
N PHE A 147 -2.95 -4.37 11.97
CA PHE A 147 -2.93 -5.71 12.56
C PHE A 147 -1.93 -6.60 11.84
N TYR A 148 -1.31 -7.51 12.60
CA TYR A 148 -0.44 -8.56 12.10
C TYR A 148 -0.78 -9.91 12.75
N HIS A 149 -0.42 -11.02 12.11
CA HIS A 149 -0.69 -12.33 12.71
C HIS A 149 0.34 -12.65 13.79
N LYS A 150 -0.14 -13.05 14.99
CA LYS A 150 0.72 -13.31 16.16
C LYS A 150 1.79 -14.37 15.88
N ASP A 151 1.40 -15.44 15.20
CA ASP A 151 2.24 -16.59 14.90
C ASP A 151 2.57 -16.64 13.38
N GLY A 152 2.54 -15.48 12.69
CA GLY A 152 2.82 -15.34 11.27
C GLY A 152 4.31 -15.10 10.99
N HIS A 153 4.60 -14.52 9.81
CA HIS A 153 5.97 -14.19 9.44
C HIS A 153 6.61 -13.20 10.44
N VAL A 154 7.89 -13.44 10.77
CA VAL A 154 8.62 -12.68 11.81
C VAL A 154 8.64 -11.17 11.55
N GLY A 155 8.74 -10.71 10.29
CA GLY A 155 8.70 -9.30 9.90
C GLY A 155 7.33 -8.64 10.03
N GLY A 156 6.23 -9.41 10.21
CA GLY A 156 4.86 -8.86 10.27
C GLY A 156 4.66 -7.83 11.38
N ALA A 157 5.24 -8.06 12.55
CA ALA A 157 5.17 -7.10 13.65
C ALA A 157 5.94 -5.80 13.38
N ALA A 158 7.09 -5.90 12.72
CA ALA A 158 7.93 -4.75 12.41
C ALA A 158 7.26 -3.84 11.38
N VAL A 159 6.80 -4.39 10.26
CA VAL A 159 6.08 -3.62 9.24
C VAL A 159 4.77 -3.03 9.78
N ALA A 160 4.03 -3.77 10.62
CA ALA A 160 2.80 -3.25 11.22
C ALA A 160 3.07 -2.04 12.13
N LYS A 161 4.14 -2.07 12.93
CA LYS A 161 4.54 -0.94 13.79
C LYS A 161 4.99 0.27 12.97
N ALA A 162 5.75 0.05 11.91
CA ALA A 162 6.22 1.13 11.03
C ALA A 162 5.04 1.83 10.34
N ILE A 163 4.11 1.08 9.77
CA ILE A 163 2.90 1.64 9.14
C ILE A 163 2.01 2.34 10.17
N GLN A 164 1.79 1.73 11.35
CA GLN A 164 0.99 2.38 12.42
C GLN A 164 1.61 3.69 12.88
N GLY A 165 2.94 3.73 13.01
CA GLY A 165 3.69 4.94 13.37
C GLY A 165 3.50 6.05 12.33
N ALA A 166 3.65 5.73 11.05
CA ALA A 166 3.44 6.67 9.95
C ALA A 166 1.99 7.18 9.88
N ILE A 167 0.99 6.31 10.07
CA ILE A 167 -0.42 6.73 10.14
C ILE A 167 -0.65 7.70 11.30
N ARG A 168 -0.09 7.45 12.48
CA ARG A 168 -0.18 8.37 13.62
C ARG A 168 0.45 9.73 13.33
N GLU A 169 1.59 9.72 12.66
CA GLU A 169 2.34 10.93 12.31
C GLU A 169 1.62 11.77 11.24
N HIS A 170 1.18 11.14 10.15
CA HIS A 170 0.64 11.86 8.97
C HIS A 170 -0.85 12.14 9.07
N ILE A 171 -1.63 11.20 9.59
CA ILE A 171 -3.10 11.32 9.66
C ILE A 171 -3.54 11.91 11.00
N GLY A 172 -2.89 11.53 12.11
CA GLY A 172 -3.18 12.05 13.44
C GLY A 172 -4.58 11.70 13.97
N ASN A 173 -5.26 10.70 13.40
CA ASN A 173 -6.62 10.32 13.80
C ASN A 173 -6.64 9.19 14.83
N THR A 174 -5.49 8.68 15.24
CA THR A 174 -5.37 7.52 16.12
C THR A 174 -4.17 7.61 17.07
N GLU A 175 -4.36 7.13 18.30
CA GLU A 175 -3.29 6.85 19.27
C GLU A 175 -3.05 5.35 19.42
N ARG A 176 -3.67 4.53 18.56
CA ARG A 176 -3.58 3.08 18.64
C ARG A 176 -2.19 2.60 18.26
N GLU A 177 -1.82 1.46 18.82
CA GLU A 177 -0.61 0.71 18.46
C GLU A 177 -0.95 -0.46 17.53
N ALA A 178 0.05 -0.93 16.78
CA ALA A 178 -0.10 -2.14 16.00
C ALA A 178 -0.45 -3.34 16.89
N LEU A 179 -1.43 -4.15 16.49
CA LEU A 179 -1.98 -5.19 17.34
C LEU A 179 -1.86 -6.58 16.70
N ALA A 180 -1.41 -7.55 17.51
CA ALA A 180 -1.36 -8.94 17.10
C ALA A 180 -2.75 -9.60 17.15
N ILE A 181 -3.14 -10.28 16.07
CA ILE A 181 -4.40 -11.03 15.97
C ILE A 181 -4.16 -12.45 15.46
N LYS A 182 -5.20 -13.31 15.53
CA LYS A 182 -5.10 -14.72 15.09
C LYS A 182 -6.18 -15.12 14.08
N GLN A 183 -7.21 -14.31 13.91
CA GLN A 183 -8.44 -14.72 13.23
C GLN A 183 -8.47 -14.40 11.73
N VAL A 184 -7.56 -13.52 11.24
CA VAL A 184 -7.55 -13.13 9.83
C VAL A 184 -6.89 -14.19 8.99
N TYR A 185 -7.67 -14.77 8.08
CA TYR A 185 -7.27 -15.92 7.26
C TYR A 185 -6.02 -15.63 6.42
N LEU A 186 -6.01 -14.54 5.67
CA LEU A 186 -4.89 -14.20 4.77
C LEU A 186 -3.60 -13.92 5.54
N LEU A 187 -3.68 -13.21 6.67
CA LEU A 187 -2.50 -12.97 7.51
C LEU A 187 -1.92 -14.26 8.10
N LYS A 188 -2.80 -15.22 8.43
CA LYS A 188 -2.39 -16.54 8.94
C LYS A 188 -1.67 -17.38 7.87
N LYS A 189 -2.04 -17.17 6.59
CA LYS A 189 -1.57 -17.98 5.47
C LYS A 189 -0.39 -17.37 4.73
N ALA A 190 -0.16 -16.08 4.91
CA ALA A 190 0.96 -15.38 4.29
C ALA A 190 2.29 -15.98 4.72
N THR A 191 3.16 -16.21 3.73
CA THR A 191 4.55 -16.70 3.91
C THR A 191 5.57 -15.57 3.96
N VAL A 192 5.10 -14.35 3.82
CA VAL A 192 5.87 -13.08 3.82
C VAL A 192 5.37 -12.17 4.94
N PRO A 193 6.09 -11.09 5.32
CA PRO A 193 5.56 -10.07 6.20
C PRO A 193 4.18 -9.64 5.72
N ALA A 194 3.18 -9.66 6.62
CA ALA A 194 1.78 -9.46 6.24
C ALA A 194 1.04 -8.62 7.27
N VAL A 195 0.29 -7.63 6.79
CA VAL A 195 -0.51 -6.75 7.64
C VAL A 195 -1.92 -6.55 7.08
N LEU A 196 -2.84 -6.24 7.98
CA LEU A 196 -4.16 -5.74 7.68
C LEU A 196 -4.28 -4.34 8.26
N VAL A 197 -4.66 -3.37 7.43
CA VAL A 197 -4.82 -1.96 7.81
C VAL A 197 -6.31 -1.64 7.83
N GLU A 198 -6.85 -1.47 9.03
CA GLU A 198 -8.17 -0.88 9.26
C GLU A 198 -8.02 0.63 9.21
N THR A 199 -8.46 1.26 8.13
CA THR A 199 -8.17 2.68 7.84
C THR A 199 -9.04 3.68 8.58
N GLY A 200 -10.02 3.20 9.36
CA GLY A 200 -10.96 3.95 10.16
C GLY A 200 -12.23 3.15 10.41
N PHE A 201 -13.23 3.75 11.04
CA PHE A 201 -14.51 3.12 11.38
C PHE A 201 -15.64 3.66 10.51
N LEU A 202 -16.21 2.81 9.66
CA LEU A 202 -17.38 3.14 8.86
C LEU A 202 -18.59 3.55 9.72
N SER A 203 -18.70 2.95 10.92
CA SER A 203 -19.76 3.24 11.88
C SER A 203 -19.63 4.61 12.57
N ASN A 204 -18.49 5.29 12.44
CA ASN A 204 -18.30 6.65 12.96
C ASN A 204 -18.66 7.68 11.89
N PRO A 205 -19.63 8.60 12.14
CA PRO A 205 -20.10 9.54 11.10
C PRO A 205 -19.04 10.51 10.58
N ASP A 206 -18.06 10.87 11.40
CA ASP A 206 -16.98 11.78 10.99
C ASP A 206 -15.94 11.03 10.16
N GLU A 207 -15.58 9.80 10.55
CA GLU A 207 -14.67 8.97 9.76
C GLU A 207 -15.31 8.48 8.46
N LEU A 208 -16.62 8.21 8.42
CA LEU A 208 -17.35 7.91 7.20
C LEU A 208 -17.14 8.99 6.12
N LYS A 209 -17.22 10.27 6.50
CA LYS A 209 -16.98 11.40 5.58
C LYS A 209 -15.53 11.42 5.09
N LEU A 210 -14.56 11.14 5.98
CA LEU A 210 -13.16 11.07 5.64
C LEU A 210 -12.88 9.88 4.70
N LEU A 211 -13.33 8.69 5.06
CA LEU A 211 -13.11 7.45 4.30
C LEU A 211 -13.65 7.51 2.86
N THR A 212 -14.70 8.30 2.62
CA THR A 212 -15.26 8.56 1.29
C THR A 212 -14.59 9.72 0.55
N SER A 213 -13.70 10.47 1.20
CA SER A 213 -12.96 11.59 0.60
C SER A 213 -11.71 11.10 -0.15
N LYS A 214 -11.54 11.53 -1.40
CA LYS A 214 -10.35 11.22 -2.20
C LYS A 214 -9.05 11.75 -1.57
N ASP A 215 -9.12 12.91 -0.92
CA ASP A 215 -7.96 13.51 -0.26
C ASP A 215 -7.51 12.67 0.94
N TYR A 216 -8.43 12.20 1.76
CA TYR A 216 -8.12 11.31 2.87
C TYR A 216 -7.59 9.96 2.38
N GLN A 217 -8.21 9.38 1.35
CA GLN A 217 -7.75 8.12 0.76
C GLN A 217 -6.31 8.24 0.24
N LYS A 218 -5.98 9.36 -0.38
CA LYS A 218 -4.63 9.67 -0.83
C LYS A 218 -3.66 9.82 0.34
N GLN A 219 -3.99 10.63 1.34
CA GLN A 219 -3.16 10.82 2.54
C GLN A 219 -2.93 9.51 3.29
N MET A 220 -3.95 8.65 3.42
CA MET A 220 -3.82 7.33 4.04
C MET A 220 -2.89 6.42 3.23
N ALA A 221 -2.99 6.42 1.90
CA ALA A 221 -2.10 5.67 1.03
C ALA A 221 -0.64 6.14 1.15
N GLU A 222 -0.42 7.45 1.18
CA GLU A 222 0.91 8.05 1.40
C GLU A 222 1.47 7.67 2.78
N ALA A 223 0.66 7.70 3.84
CA ALA A 223 1.07 7.29 5.19
C ALA A 223 1.45 5.80 5.27
N ILE A 224 0.66 4.92 4.62
CA ILE A 224 0.97 3.49 4.55
C ILE A 224 2.28 3.26 3.80
N ALA A 225 2.48 3.92 2.66
CA ALA A 225 3.68 3.79 1.84
C ALA A 225 4.94 4.31 2.56
N ASP A 226 4.85 5.44 3.27
CA ASP A 226 5.93 5.95 4.12
C ASP A 226 6.31 4.98 5.24
N GLY A 227 5.31 4.34 5.86
CA GLY A 227 5.56 3.30 6.86
C GLY A 227 6.27 2.07 6.29
N ILE A 228 5.99 1.70 5.04
CA ILE A 228 6.69 0.61 4.35
C ILE A 228 8.13 1.02 4.04
N GLU A 229 8.36 2.23 3.54
CA GLU A 229 9.71 2.77 3.29
C GLU A 229 10.54 2.76 4.57
N LYS A 230 10.00 3.27 5.69
CA LYS A 230 10.67 3.23 7.01
C LYS A 230 10.99 1.81 7.48
N TYR A 231 10.11 0.84 7.20
CA TYR A 231 10.36 -0.57 7.50
C TYR A 231 11.54 -1.11 6.66
N VAL A 232 11.53 -0.88 5.36
CA VAL A 232 12.61 -1.34 4.46
C VAL A 232 13.95 -0.74 4.84
N ASP A 233 14.00 0.55 5.12
CA ASP A 233 15.22 1.22 5.58
C ASP A 233 15.76 0.63 6.88
N SER A 234 14.87 0.20 7.79
CA SER A 234 15.29 -0.42 9.06
C SER A 234 15.83 -1.84 8.91
N GLU A 235 15.39 -2.59 7.90
CA GLU A 235 15.88 -3.96 7.63
C GLU A 235 17.21 -3.96 6.86
N MET A 236 17.57 -2.83 6.21
CA MET A 236 18.85 -2.68 5.49
C MET A 236 19.99 -2.19 6.36
N GLN A 237 19.72 -1.81 7.62
CA GLN A 237 20.74 -1.36 8.60
C GLN A 237 21.18 -2.49 9.51
#